data_6deeb0cdd9afe9fc0a90a893333b5e48
#
_entry.id   6deeb0cdd9afe9fc0a90a893333b5e48
#
_cell.length_a   1.000
_cell.length_b   1.000
_cell.length_c   1.000
_cell.angle_alpha   90.00
_cell.angle_beta   90.00
_cell.angle_gamma   90.00
#
_symmetry.space_group_name_H-M   'P 1'
#
loop_
_entity.id
_entity.type
_entity.pdbx_description
1 polymer ?
#
loop_
_entity_poly.entity_id
_entity_poly.type
_entity_poly.pdbx_seq_one_letter_code
_entity_poly.pdbx_strand_id
1 'polypeptide(L)'
;LQTAAINTVRSSYEPEVRLLLEPSATNLFTYSEDVSHWNSNATLGTAHTAHGLTLALVSDTDTSASSNINKSVTIPNNSDTYIASLFLKQSGTDNLTRIDLCFLSGTTPIYRYITIDFIAKKAYQVNPLINYSLREITPGLFRLEASITNNSTGNTVLRVTVYPSQLSVTQTASVYAGGAQVELGNYTTSYIKTMSAAVTRYADINTTMMLGSVTEPYGTEVVWNAATAYTVGMQCILTATHKIYECAIANTNFIPSSNITGTSPKWFVVGATNRWRVFDEVYGSTSDIPSVLGFIITPYVAADSLALLNIKADTVTVVVTDVGPVVTLVKTFVLTGLSDFIISDLGMTATSSITIQLRVATGNVRLGKLVLGSKFELGTTQYGVKTGINDYSTKTIDAWGGTTIVKRRYSKRQNVNLVIDNARVDLVYNTLAAYRSTPLVWIGADNLYSMMIQYGYYQSFEIDVQYYLESYCTLEITGLT
;
A
#
# COMPACT_ATOMS: atom_id res chain seq x y z
N LEU A 1 8.53 -10.96 16.56
CA LEU A 1 8.90 -9.80 15.76
C LEU A 1 7.63 -9.20 15.15
N GLN A 2 7.47 -7.91 15.27
CA GLN A 2 6.35 -7.17 14.69
C GLN A 2 6.85 -6.29 13.57
N THR A 3 6.07 -6.19 12.49
CA THR A 3 6.36 -5.30 11.38
C THR A 3 5.31 -4.21 11.29
N ALA A 4 5.71 -3.00 10.95
CA ALA A 4 4.82 -1.89 10.65
C ALA A 4 5.03 -1.39 9.22
N ALA A 5 3.97 -1.00 8.57
CA ALA A 5 3.99 -0.61 7.17
C ALA A 5 4.63 0.74 6.92
N ILE A 6 5.15 0.85 5.73
CA ILE A 6 5.71 2.07 5.16
C ILE A 6 4.66 2.68 4.23
N ASN A 7 4.50 3.97 4.29
CA ASN A 7 3.87 4.85 3.30
C ASN A 7 2.39 4.65 2.96
N THR A 8 1.81 3.47 3.04
CA THR A 8 0.37 3.26 2.85
C THR A 8 -0.14 2.15 3.72
N VAL A 9 -1.01 2.50 4.62
CA VAL A 9 -1.73 1.52 5.41
C VAL A 9 -2.96 1.12 4.65
N ARG A 10 -3.11 -0.18 4.50
CA ARG A 10 -4.29 -0.76 3.89
C ARG A 10 -4.85 -1.80 4.84
N SER A 11 -6.05 -1.58 5.35
CA SER A 11 -6.87 -2.69 5.75
C SER A 11 -7.26 -3.42 4.47
N SER A 12 -6.63 -4.56 4.17
CA SER A 12 -7.22 -5.46 3.22
C SER A 12 -8.53 -5.95 3.82
N TYR A 13 -9.58 -6.01 3.03
CA TYR A 13 -10.80 -6.76 3.40
C TYR A 13 -10.56 -8.27 3.42
N GLU A 14 -9.32 -8.70 3.53
CA GLU A 14 -8.89 -10.07 3.64
C GLU A 14 -8.65 -10.40 5.11
N PRO A 15 -8.91 -11.64 5.58
CA PRO A 15 -8.89 -11.98 7.02
C PRO A 15 -7.54 -11.78 7.69
N GLU A 16 -6.53 -11.45 6.92
CA GLU A 16 -5.18 -11.21 7.39
C GLU A 16 -4.88 -9.72 7.20
N VAL A 17 -4.62 -9.03 8.31
CA VAL A 17 -4.06 -7.68 8.25
C VAL A 17 -2.67 -7.83 7.65
N ARG A 18 -2.57 -7.63 6.35
CA ARG A 18 -1.30 -7.63 5.63
C ARG A 18 -0.76 -6.22 5.56
N LEU A 19 0.51 -6.10 5.86
CA LEU A 19 1.33 -4.98 5.43
C LEU A 19 1.43 -5.04 3.91
N LEU A 20 0.65 -4.24 3.22
CA LEU A 20 0.57 -4.30 1.77
C LEU A 20 1.23 -3.05 1.18
N LEU A 21 2.42 -3.22 0.65
CA LEU A 21 3.02 -2.28 -0.27
C LEU A 21 2.50 -2.58 -1.67
N GLU A 22 1.40 -1.96 -2.03
CA GLU A 22 0.89 -2.02 -3.38
C GLU A 22 1.17 -0.69 -4.07
N PRO A 23 1.43 -0.68 -5.38
CA PRO A 23 1.55 0.56 -6.14
C PRO A 23 0.26 1.37 -6.07
N SER A 24 0.34 2.64 -6.42
CA SER A 24 -0.86 3.46 -6.64
C SER A 24 -1.80 2.75 -7.59
N ALA A 25 -3.06 2.67 -7.22
CA ALA A 25 -4.09 2.03 -8.02
C ALA A 25 -5.38 2.82 -7.97
N THR A 26 -6.12 2.80 -9.07
CA THR A 26 -7.42 3.48 -9.16
C THR A 26 -8.49 2.44 -9.41
N ASN A 27 -9.45 2.32 -8.49
CA ASN A 27 -10.67 1.60 -8.80
C ASN A 27 -11.55 2.48 -9.68
N LEU A 28 -11.63 2.12 -10.94
CA LEU A 28 -12.46 2.81 -11.95
C LEU A 28 -13.94 2.48 -11.81
N PHE A 29 -14.28 1.42 -11.07
CA PHE A 29 -15.66 0.95 -10.91
C PHE A 29 -16.35 1.76 -9.81
N THR A 30 -17.32 2.58 -10.17
CA THR A 30 -18.08 3.40 -9.21
C THR A 30 -19.19 2.61 -8.52
N TYR A 31 -19.57 3.01 -7.29
CA TYR A 31 -20.56 2.29 -6.46
C TYR A 31 -20.21 0.81 -6.30
N SER A 32 -18.99 0.54 -5.86
CA SER A 32 -18.42 -0.81 -5.84
C SER A 32 -19.17 -1.80 -4.94
N GLU A 33 -19.86 -1.35 -3.90
CA GLU A 33 -20.69 -2.16 -3.00
C GLU A 33 -22.18 -1.87 -3.14
N ASP A 34 -22.56 -0.74 -3.74
CA ASP A 34 -23.96 -0.34 -3.87
C ASP A 34 -24.52 -0.73 -5.24
N VAL A 35 -24.95 -1.98 -5.34
CA VAL A 35 -25.51 -2.54 -6.58
C VAL A 35 -26.84 -1.91 -7.01
N SER A 36 -27.48 -1.08 -6.18
CA SER A 36 -28.69 -0.33 -6.60
C SER A 36 -28.40 0.68 -7.71
N HIS A 37 -27.11 1.06 -7.86
CA HIS A 37 -26.60 1.93 -8.92
C HIS A 37 -26.05 1.15 -10.13
N TRP A 38 -26.23 -0.16 -10.18
CA TRP A 38 -25.89 -0.98 -11.34
C TRP A 38 -27.15 -1.22 -12.17
N ASN A 39 -26.99 -1.44 -13.47
CA ASN A 39 -28.09 -1.86 -14.30
C ASN A 39 -28.52 -3.28 -13.90
N SER A 40 -29.81 -3.50 -13.71
CA SER A 40 -30.34 -4.78 -13.24
C SER A 40 -31.64 -5.10 -13.91
N ASN A 41 -31.80 -6.35 -14.36
CA ASN A 41 -33.08 -7.02 -14.57
C ASN A 41 -33.27 -8.18 -13.58
N ALA A 42 -32.31 -8.37 -12.65
CA ALA A 42 -32.45 -9.30 -11.54
C ALA A 42 -33.15 -8.67 -10.35
N THR A 43 -33.74 -9.50 -9.51
CA THR A 43 -34.36 -9.06 -8.25
C THR A 43 -33.25 -8.85 -7.21
N LEU A 44 -33.26 -7.68 -6.57
CA LEU A 44 -32.34 -7.37 -5.48
C LEU A 44 -33.00 -7.63 -4.13
N GLY A 45 -32.34 -8.41 -3.28
CA GLY A 45 -32.81 -8.76 -1.95
C GLY A 45 -31.97 -8.15 -0.83
N THR A 46 -32.18 -8.65 0.38
CA THR A 46 -31.50 -8.16 1.58
C THR A 46 -29.99 -8.33 1.47
N ALA A 47 -29.25 -7.25 1.72
CA ALA A 47 -27.79 -7.26 1.71
C ALA A 47 -27.22 -8.12 2.85
N HIS A 48 -26.06 -8.72 2.61
CA HIS A 48 -25.30 -9.48 3.58
C HIS A 48 -23.98 -8.77 3.86
N THR A 49 -23.67 -8.57 5.12
CA THR A 49 -22.34 -8.03 5.51
C THR A 49 -21.40 -9.19 5.80
N ALA A 50 -20.31 -9.25 5.06
CA ALA A 50 -19.25 -10.23 5.26
C ALA A 50 -17.89 -9.53 5.14
N HIS A 51 -17.03 -9.75 6.12
CA HIS A 51 -15.66 -9.25 6.13
C HIS A 51 -15.58 -7.71 5.87
N GLY A 52 -16.49 -6.94 6.45
CA GLY A 52 -16.56 -5.48 6.28
C GLY A 52 -17.14 -5.01 4.94
N LEU A 53 -17.51 -5.93 4.05
CA LEU A 53 -18.12 -5.65 2.75
C LEU A 53 -19.65 -5.73 2.83
N THR A 54 -20.32 -4.90 2.08
CA THR A 54 -21.76 -5.02 1.83
C THR A 54 -21.97 -5.73 0.49
N LEU A 55 -22.53 -6.94 0.55
CA LEU A 55 -22.87 -7.75 -0.62
C LEU A 55 -24.37 -7.76 -0.80
N ALA A 56 -24.86 -7.40 -1.97
CA ALA A 56 -26.29 -7.49 -2.26
C ALA A 56 -26.68 -8.92 -2.68
N LEU A 57 -27.85 -9.37 -2.28
CA LEU A 57 -28.45 -10.57 -2.83
C LEU A 57 -28.97 -10.26 -4.22
N VAL A 58 -28.46 -10.96 -5.21
CA VAL A 58 -28.86 -10.87 -6.61
C VAL A 58 -29.58 -12.15 -6.98
N SER A 59 -30.84 -12.08 -7.37
CA SER A 59 -31.65 -13.25 -7.66
C SER A 59 -32.16 -13.22 -9.09
N ASP A 60 -31.99 -14.30 -9.80
CA ASP A 60 -32.68 -14.62 -11.04
C ASP A 60 -33.93 -15.42 -10.68
N THR A 61 -35.08 -14.81 -10.85
CA THR A 61 -36.38 -15.41 -10.59
C THR A 61 -37.19 -15.63 -11.88
N ASP A 62 -36.60 -15.29 -13.03
CA ASP A 62 -37.26 -15.43 -14.34
C ASP A 62 -36.91 -16.82 -14.94
N THR A 63 -37.94 -17.60 -15.26
CA THR A 63 -37.77 -18.91 -15.90
C THR A 63 -37.82 -18.84 -17.43
N SER A 64 -37.96 -17.64 -17.98
CA SER A 64 -38.04 -17.42 -19.43
C SER A 64 -36.81 -16.67 -20.00
N ALA A 65 -36.06 -15.97 -19.15
CA ALA A 65 -34.84 -15.23 -19.52
C ALA A 65 -33.86 -15.19 -18.36
N SER A 66 -32.57 -15.16 -18.66
CA SER A 66 -31.52 -15.01 -17.62
C SER A 66 -31.46 -13.58 -17.12
N SER A 67 -31.56 -13.42 -15.81
CA SER A 67 -31.44 -12.12 -15.14
C SER A 67 -30.02 -11.87 -14.68
N ASN A 68 -29.63 -10.60 -14.63
CA ASN A 68 -28.26 -10.19 -14.24
C ASN A 68 -28.23 -8.80 -13.62
N ILE A 69 -27.11 -8.49 -13.01
CA ILE A 69 -26.69 -7.12 -12.72
C ILE A 69 -25.43 -6.80 -13.52
N ASN A 70 -25.30 -5.58 -13.99
CA ASN A 70 -24.11 -5.17 -14.72
C ASN A 70 -23.80 -3.69 -14.52
N LYS A 71 -22.51 -3.36 -14.69
CA LYS A 71 -22.07 -1.97 -14.71
C LYS A 71 -20.91 -1.80 -15.68
N SER A 72 -20.94 -0.66 -16.34
CA SER A 72 -19.94 -0.26 -17.32
C SER A 72 -18.99 0.79 -16.74
N VAL A 73 -17.71 0.66 -17.11
CA VAL A 73 -16.65 1.60 -16.81
C VAL A 73 -16.14 2.17 -18.12
N THR A 74 -16.02 3.50 -18.22
CA THR A 74 -15.40 4.16 -19.38
C THR A 74 -13.91 4.00 -19.31
N ILE A 75 -13.30 3.57 -20.42
CA ILE A 75 -11.86 3.35 -20.58
C ILE A 75 -11.38 4.00 -21.87
N PRO A 76 -10.08 4.33 -22.00
CA PRO A 76 -9.50 4.74 -23.27
C PRO A 76 -9.57 3.63 -24.34
N ASN A 77 -9.63 4.04 -25.61
CA ASN A 77 -9.39 3.11 -26.73
C ASN A 77 -7.89 2.83 -26.83
N ASN A 78 -7.45 1.72 -26.28
CA ASN A 78 -6.05 1.32 -26.20
C ASN A 78 -5.90 -0.21 -26.30
N SER A 79 -4.67 -0.72 -26.18
CA SER A 79 -4.36 -2.15 -26.06
C SER A 79 -3.94 -2.55 -24.66
N ASP A 80 -4.34 -1.79 -23.65
CA ASP A 80 -3.98 -2.04 -22.26
C ASP A 80 -4.75 -3.23 -21.69
N THR A 81 -4.16 -3.84 -20.69
CA THR A 81 -4.80 -4.87 -19.88
C THR A 81 -5.49 -4.22 -18.68
N TYR A 82 -6.71 -4.66 -18.43
CA TYR A 82 -7.48 -4.27 -17.26
C TYR A 82 -7.76 -5.52 -16.43
N ILE A 83 -7.73 -5.37 -15.12
CA ILE A 83 -8.13 -6.43 -14.21
C ILE A 83 -9.41 -6.03 -13.48
N ALA A 84 -10.35 -6.96 -13.42
CA ALA A 84 -11.56 -6.83 -12.64
C ALA A 84 -11.52 -7.81 -11.48
N SER A 85 -11.96 -7.37 -10.31
CA SER A 85 -12.20 -8.26 -9.17
C SER A 85 -13.53 -7.96 -8.52
N LEU A 86 -14.09 -9.00 -7.88
CA LEU A 86 -15.37 -8.84 -7.20
C LEU A 86 -15.52 -9.93 -6.13
N PHE A 87 -16.23 -9.61 -5.06
CA PHE A 87 -16.53 -10.55 -3.99
C PHE A 87 -17.88 -11.21 -4.22
N LEU A 88 -17.89 -12.53 -4.02
CA LEU A 88 -19.04 -13.38 -4.25
C LEU A 88 -19.22 -14.32 -3.06
N LYS A 89 -20.48 -14.56 -2.70
CA LYS A 89 -20.81 -15.54 -1.67
C LYS A 89 -22.02 -16.35 -2.12
N GLN A 90 -21.96 -17.66 -1.88
CA GLN A 90 -23.09 -18.56 -2.16
C GLN A 90 -24.34 -18.13 -1.40
N SER A 91 -25.48 -18.19 -2.06
CA SER A 91 -26.79 -18.01 -1.45
C SER A 91 -27.62 -19.30 -1.56
N GLY A 92 -28.06 -19.81 -0.42
CA GLY A 92 -28.85 -21.05 -0.39
C GLY A 92 -28.09 -22.27 -0.91
N THR A 93 -28.71 -23.04 -1.79
CA THR A 93 -28.19 -24.26 -2.41
C THR A 93 -27.60 -24.05 -3.80
N ASP A 94 -27.63 -22.84 -4.31
CA ASP A 94 -27.17 -22.52 -5.66
C ASP A 94 -25.64 -22.57 -5.73
N ASN A 95 -25.11 -23.38 -6.66
CA ASN A 95 -23.71 -23.72 -6.71
C ASN A 95 -22.93 -22.92 -7.74
N LEU A 96 -23.60 -22.46 -8.81
CA LEU A 96 -22.94 -21.94 -9.99
C LEU A 96 -23.36 -20.50 -10.25
N THR A 97 -22.37 -19.63 -10.45
CA THR A 97 -22.55 -18.22 -10.82
C THR A 97 -21.66 -17.91 -12.01
N ARG A 98 -22.14 -17.12 -12.96
CA ARG A 98 -21.35 -16.69 -14.11
C ARG A 98 -21.02 -15.20 -14.02
N ILE A 99 -19.78 -14.86 -14.33
CA ILE A 99 -19.28 -13.49 -14.44
C ILE A 99 -18.81 -13.25 -15.87
N ASP A 100 -19.33 -12.18 -16.48
CA ASP A 100 -18.88 -11.75 -17.80
C ASP A 100 -18.08 -10.46 -17.72
N LEU A 101 -16.98 -10.42 -18.46
CA LEU A 101 -16.15 -9.24 -18.69
C LEU A 101 -16.17 -8.93 -20.20
N CYS A 102 -16.64 -7.74 -20.56
CA CYS A 102 -16.81 -7.39 -21.97
C CYS A 102 -16.21 -6.03 -22.27
N PHE A 103 -15.36 -5.96 -23.33
CA PHE A 103 -15.03 -4.69 -23.95
C PHE A 103 -16.01 -4.39 -25.07
N LEU A 104 -16.59 -3.19 -25.07
CA LEU A 104 -17.72 -2.79 -25.90
C LEU A 104 -17.49 -1.42 -26.55
N SER A 105 -18.40 -1.07 -27.45
CA SER A 105 -18.47 0.20 -28.20
C SER A 105 -17.50 0.31 -29.38
N GLY A 106 -16.64 -0.69 -29.61
CA GLY A 106 -15.75 -0.74 -30.77
C GLY A 106 -16.29 -1.59 -31.91
N THR A 107 -15.52 -1.66 -32.99
CA THR A 107 -15.86 -2.47 -34.15
C THR A 107 -15.68 -3.97 -33.93
N THR A 108 -14.83 -4.34 -32.97
CA THR A 108 -14.59 -5.73 -32.58
C THR A 108 -14.70 -5.86 -31.06
N PRO A 109 -15.90 -6.05 -30.52
CA PRO A 109 -16.09 -6.27 -29.08
C PRO A 109 -15.43 -7.55 -28.60
N ILE A 110 -15.02 -7.57 -27.32
CA ILE A 110 -14.43 -8.75 -26.69
C ILE A 110 -15.38 -9.22 -25.60
N TYR A 111 -15.73 -10.50 -25.61
CA TYR A 111 -16.55 -11.14 -24.61
C TYR A 111 -15.76 -12.24 -23.89
N ARG A 112 -15.73 -12.23 -22.57
CA ARG A 112 -15.10 -13.24 -21.74
C ARG A 112 -16.03 -13.58 -20.58
N TYR A 113 -16.07 -14.86 -20.21
CA TYR A 113 -16.89 -15.30 -19.10
C TYR A 113 -16.22 -16.42 -18.30
N ILE A 114 -16.53 -16.44 -17.03
CA ILE A 114 -16.02 -17.35 -16.02
C ILE A 114 -17.21 -17.87 -15.23
N THR A 115 -17.31 -19.17 -15.07
CA THR A 115 -18.28 -19.81 -14.17
C THR A 115 -17.58 -20.16 -12.85
N ILE A 116 -18.20 -19.83 -11.75
CA ILE A 116 -17.73 -20.13 -10.39
C ILE A 116 -18.60 -21.24 -9.82
N ASP A 117 -17.95 -22.27 -9.29
CA ASP A 117 -18.56 -23.35 -8.52
C ASP A 117 -18.18 -23.20 -7.04
N PHE A 118 -19.17 -22.82 -6.23
CA PHE A 118 -18.95 -22.57 -4.80
C PHE A 118 -18.71 -23.85 -4.00
N ILE A 119 -19.24 -25.01 -4.46
CA ILE A 119 -19.01 -26.30 -3.78
C ILE A 119 -17.63 -26.83 -4.10
N ALA A 120 -17.27 -26.83 -5.40
CA ALA A 120 -15.93 -27.27 -5.81
C ALA A 120 -14.85 -26.25 -5.45
N LYS A 121 -15.24 -25.01 -5.03
CA LYS A 121 -14.34 -23.88 -4.76
C LYS A 121 -13.41 -23.59 -5.93
N LYS A 122 -13.94 -23.64 -7.14
CA LYS A 122 -13.18 -23.47 -8.39
C LYS A 122 -13.89 -22.53 -9.35
N ALA A 123 -13.11 -21.87 -10.18
CA ALA A 123 -13.60 -21.16 -11.33
C ALA A 123 -13.25 -21.95 -12.60
N TYR A 124 -14.17 -21.94 -13.56
CA TYR A 124 -14.01 -22.60 -14.86
C TYR A 124 -14.08 -21.55 -15.95
N GLN A 125 -13.06 -21.48 -16.77
CA GLN A 125 -13.06 -20.64 -17.95
C GLN A 125 -13.74 -21.40 -19.10
N VAL A 126 -14.70 -20.76 -19.75
CA VAL A 126 -15.39 -21.32 -20.91
C VAL A 126 -14.88 -20.74 -22.23
N ASN A 127 -14.10 -19.64 -22.17
CA ASN A 127 -13.50 -19.01 -23.35
C ASN A 127 -11.99 -18.79 -23.14
N PRO A 128 -11.11 -19.22 -24.06
CA PRO A 128 -9.66 -19.06 -23.92
C PRO A 128 -9.24 -17.57 -23.91
N LEU A 129 -8.07 -17.27 -23.33
CA LEU A 129 -7.44 -15.96 -23.25
C LEU A 129 -7.92 -15.02 -22.14
N ILE A 130 -8.28 -15.56 -20.99
CA ILE A 130 -8.43 -14.78 -19.75
C ILE A 130 -7.56 -15.38 -18.66
N ASN A 131 -6.78 -14.55 -17.96
CA ASN A 131 -6.10 -14.96 -16.75
C ASN A 131 -7.04 -14.68 -15.58
N TYR A 132 -7.27 -15.65 -14.74
CA TYR A 132 -8.14 -15.52 -13.58
C TYR A 132 -7.60 -16.26 -12.36
N SER A 133 -8.01 -15.80 -11.19
CA SER A 133 -7.85 -16.52 -9.92
C SER A 133 -9.14 -16.43 -9.12
N LEU A 134 -9.42 -17.47 -8.35
CA LEU A 134 -10.51 -17.49 -7.39
C LEU A 134 -9.94 -17.88 -6.04
N ARG A 135 -10.13 -17.02 -5.05
CA ARG A 135 -9.61 -17.21 -3.69
C ARG A 135 -10.74 -17.14 -2.67
N GLU A 136 -10.82 -18.14 -1.79
CA GLU A 136 -11.70 -18.06 -0.62
C GLU A 136 -11.04 -17.17 0.44
N ILE A 137 -11.71 -16.09 0.80
CA ILE A 137 -11.23 -15.08 1.75
C ILE A 137 -11.58 -15.47 3.19
N THR A 138 -12.83 -15.85 3.39
CA THR A 138 -13.37 -16.48 4.60
C THR A 138 -14.30 -17.60 4.17
N PRO A 139 -14.66 -18.56 5.04
CA PRO A 139 -15.53 -19.65 4.65
C PRO A 139 -16.77 -19.19 3.90
N GLY A 140 -16.88 -19.60 2.63
CA GLY A 140 -17.97 -19.29 1.72
C GLY A 140 -17.95 -17.88 1.10
N LEU A 141 -16.97 -17.01 1.39
CA LEU A 141 -16.75 -15.73 0.71
C LEU A 141 -15.56 -15.86 -0.22
N PHE A 142 -15.75 -15.59 -1.49
CA PHE A 142 -14.73 -15.70 -2.53
C PHE A 142 -14.43 -14.34 -3.15
N ARG A 143 -13.18 -14.11 -3.51
CA ARG A 143 -12.76 -13.04 -4.41
C ARG A 143 -12.38 -13.64 -5.75
N LEU A 144 -13.08 -13.26 -6.81
CA LEU A 144 -12.70 -13.53 -8.18
C LEU A 144 -11.83 -12.37 -8.67
N GLU A 145 -10.76 -12.68 -9.37
CA GLU A 145 -9.88 -11.75 -10.06
C GLU A 145 -9.72 -12.22 -11.50
N ALA A 146 -9.89 -11.34 -12.47
CA ALA A 146 -9.76 -11.73 -13.87
C ALA A 146 -9.23 -10.56 -14.72
N SER A 147 -8.19 -10.80 -15.52
CA SER A 147 -7.58 -9.80 -16.40
C SER A 147 -7.94 -10.04 -17.87
N ILE A 148 -8.21 -8.96 -18.57
CA ILE A 148 -8.59 -8.93 -19.98
C ILE A 148 -7.89 -7.78 -20.68
N THR A 149 -7.36 -8.02 -21.88
CA THR A 149 -6.66 -7.00 -22.68
C THR A 149 -7.57 -6.44 -23.75
N ASN A 150 -7.62 -5.11 -23.86
CA ASN A 150 -8.35 -4.41 -24.92
C ASN A 150 -7.59 -4.54 -26.26
N ASN A 151 -8.27 -4.36 -27.39
CA ASN A 151 -7.72 -4.63 -28.72
C ASN A 151 -7.57 -3.39 -29.62
N SER A 152 -7.73 -2.19 -29.08
CA SER A 152 -7.60 -0.91 -29.81
C SER A 152 -8.56 -0.75 -31.00
N THR A 153 -9.69 -1.46 -31.04
CA THR A 153 -10.65 -1.39 -32.15
C THR A 153 -11.83 -0.46 -31.89
N GLY A 154 -11.63 0.55 -31.02
CA GLY A 154 -12.66 1.51 -30.64
C GLY A 154 -13.42 1.12 -29.38
N ASN A 155 -13.02 0.05 -28.68
CA ASN A 155 -13.64 -0.32 -27.41
C ASN A 155 -13.28 0.71 -26.34
N THR A 156 -14.29 1.43 -25.87
CA THR A 156 -14.18 2.49 -24.84
C THR A 156 -14.97 2.17 -23.57
N VAL A 157 -15.54 0.98 -23.48
CA VAL A 157 -16.36 0.53 -22.35
C VAL A 157 -15.90 -0.85 -21.92
N LEU A 158 -15.56 -1.01 -20.63
CA LEU A 158 -15.44 -2.31 -19.97
C LEU A 158 -16.67 -2.54 -19.10
N ARG A 159 -17.41 -3.61 -19.37
CA ARG A 159 -18.60 -4.00 -18.59
C ARG A 159 -18.32 -5.25 -17.79
N VAL A 160 -18.69 -5.21 -16.52
CA VAL A 160 -18.73 -6.35 -15.61
C VAL A 160 -20.19 -6.76 -15.41
N THR A 161 -20.50 -8.03 -15.59
CA THR A 161 -21.86 -8.57 -15.43
C THR A 161 -21.83 -9.78 -14.49
N VAL A 162 -22.78 -9.84 -13.58
CA VAL A 162 -23.00 -10.98 -12.66
C VAL A 162 -24.33 -11.64 -13.02
N TYR A 163 -24.27 -12.90 -13.38
CA TYR A 163 -25.42 -13.76 -13.57
C TYR A 163 -25.52 -14.72 -12.38
N PRO A 164 -26.62 -14.69 -11.60
CA PRO A 164 -26.81 -15.64 -10.48
C PRO A 164 -26.80 -17.10 -10.91
N SER A 165 -27.24 -17.39 -12.13
CA SER A 165 -27.30 -18.73 -12.73
C SER A 165 -26.26 -18.92 -13.84
N GLN A 166 -25.96 -20.18 -14.20
CA GLN A 166 -25.11 -20.52 -15.34
C GLN A 166 -25.90 -20.48 -16.66
N LEU A 167 -26.44 -19.32 -17.07
CA LEU A 167 -27.11 -19.11 -18.36
C LEU A 167 -28.08 -20.19 -18.82
N SER A 168 -28.86 -20.77 -17.93
CA SER A 168 -30.06 -21.51 -18.31
C SER A 168 -31.26 -20.61 -18.10
N VAL A 169 -31.96 -20.31 -19.14
CA VAL A 169 -33.21 -19.50 -19.09
C VAL A 169 -34.33 -20.14 -18.23
N THR A 170 -34.12 -21.38 -17.83
CA THR A 170 -35.07 -22.14 -17.00
C THR A 170 -34.61 -22.30 -15.54
N GLN A 171 -33.44 -21.81 -15.17
CA GLN A 171 -32.91 -21.93 -13.81
C GLN A 171 -33.06 -20.63 -13.05
N THR A 172 -33.68 -20.70 -11.91
CA THR A 172 -33.65 -19.64 -10.90
C THR A 172 -32.51 -19.87 -9.97
N ALA A 173 -31.79 -18.83 -9.59
CA ALA A 173 -30.63 -18.89 -8.71
C ALA A 173 -30.40 -17.57 -8.00
N SER A 174 -29.63 -17.58 -6.92
CA SER A 174 -29.25 -16.38 -6.18
C SER A 174 -27.79 -16.42 -5.77
N VAL A 175 -27.16 -15.24 -5.74
CA VAL A 175 -25.77 -15.05 -5.29
C VAL A 175 -25.65 -13.73 -4.54
N TYR A 176 -24.80 -13.69 -3.52
CA TYR A 176 -24.38 -12.42 -2.94
C TYR A 176 -23.18 -11.87 -3.74
N ALA A 177 -23.27 -10.62 -4.19
CA ALA A 177 -22.24 -9.98 -4.98
C ALA A 177 -22.00 -8.52 -4.54
N GLY A 178 -20.77 -8.06 -4.61
CA GLY A 178 -20.37 -6.69 -4.27
C GLY A 178 -18.86 -6.52 -4.22
N GLY A 179 -18.39 -5.35 -3.81
CA GLY A 179 -16.96 -5.05 -3.73
C GLY A 179 -16.25 -5.13 -5.07
N ALA A 180 -16.91 -4.66 -6.14
CA ALA A 180 -16.35 -4.71 -7.48
C ALA A 180 -15.23 -3.67 -7.65
N GLN A 181 -14.16 -4.05 -8.33
CA GLN A 181 -13.01 -3.22 -8.64
C GLN A 181 -12.54 -3.47 -10.06
N VAL A 182 -12.23 -2.40 -10.78
CA VAL A 182 -11.61 -2.44 -12.12
C VAL A 182 -10.38 -1.53 -12.08
N GLU A 183 -9.24 -2.07 -12.42
CA GLU A 183 -7.96 -1.38 -12.42
C GLU A 183 -7.22 -1.55 -13.74
N LEU A 184 -6.37 -0.58 -14.07
CA LEU A 184 -5.41 -0.73 -15.15
C LEU A 184 -4.26 -1.64 -14.69
N GLY A 185 -3.96 -2.68 -15.44
CA GLY A 185 -2.90 -3.64 -15.12
C GLY A 185 -3.36 -5.08 -15.20
N ASN A 186 -2.48 -6.00 -14.82
CA ASN A 186 -2.69 -7.45 -14.90
C ASN A 186 -2.76 -8.17 -13.53
N TYR A 187 -2.75 -7.42 -12.44
CA TYR A 187 -2.93 -7.90 -11.07
C TYR A 187 -3.83 -6.95 -10.30
N THR A 188 -4.60 -7.47 -9.37
CA THR A 188 -5.45 -6.67 -8.49
C THR A 188 -4.69 -6.18 -7.29
N THR A 189 -4.99 -4.94 -6.89
CA THR A 189 -4.59 -4.43 -5.58
C THR A 189 -5.64 -4.80 -4.51
N SER A 190 -5.39 -4.44 -3.26
CA SER A 190 -6.39 -4.53 -2.20
C SER A 190 -7.64 -3.75 -2.61
N TYR A 191 -8.77 -4.23 -2.14
CA TYR A 191 -10.06 -3.63 -2.48
C TYR A 191 -10.12 -2.14 -2.12
N ILE A 192 -10.52 -1.33 -3.09
CA ILE A 192 -10.72 0.11 -2.97
C ILE A 192 -12.22 0.40 -3.10
N LYS A 193 -12.86 0.73 -1.99
CA LYS A 193 -14.27 1.11 -1.99
C LYS A 193 -14.50 2.41 -2.75
N THR A 194 -15.51 2.44 -3.60
CA THR A 194 -15.90 3.63 -4.35
C THR A 194 -17.38 3.96 -4.12
N MET A 195 -17.70 5.23 -4.26
CA MET A 195 -19.05 5.77 -4.33
C MET A 195 -19.31 6.28 -5.75
N SER A 196 -19.81 7.52 -5.91
CA SER A 196 -20.16 8.11 -7.20
C SER A 196 -18.99 8.39 -8.15
N ALA A 197 -17.75 8.29 -7.68
CA ALA A 197 -16.55 8.55 -8.48
C ALA A 197 -15.51 7.42 -8.32
N ALA A 198 -14.62 7.30 -9.29
CA ALA A 198 -13.42 6.49 -9.17
C ALA A 198 -12.55 6.98 -8.01
N VAL A 199 -11.93 6.06 -7.29
CA VAL A 199 -11.05 6.37 -6.14
C VAL A 199 -9.65 5.86 -6.44
N THR A 200 -8.67 6.75 -6.33
CA THR A 200 -7.26 6.39 -6.41
C THR A 200 -6.72 6.20 -5.00
N ARG A 201 -6.09 5.05 -4.77
CA ARG A 201 -5.26 4.81 -3.61
C ARG A 201 -3.82 5.03 -4.00
N TYR A 202 -3.12 5.82 -3.22
CA TYR A 202 -1.73 6.17 -3.49
C TYR A 202 -0.80 5.18 -2.79
N ALA A 203 0.30 4.82 -3.45
CA ALA A 203 1.36 4.01 -2.85
C ALA A 203 2.06 4.77 -1.73
N ASP A 204 2.20 6.08 -1.90
CA ASP A 204 2.87 6.98 -0.96
C ASP A 204 1.95 8.10 -0.49
N ILE A 205 2.25 8.67 0.67
CA ILE A 205 1.60 9.89 1.15
C ILE A 205 1.95 11.03 0.18
N ASN A 206 0.94 11.75 -0.26
CA ASN A 206 1.07 12.90 -1.17
C ASN A 206 0.47 14.18 -0.57
N THR A 207 0.58 15.30 -1.29
CA THR A 207 0.12 16.61 -0.82
C THR A 207 -1.35 16.68 -0.48
N THR A 208 -2.21 15.84 -1.07
CA THR A 208 -3.66 15.81 -0.79
C THR A 208 -3.98 15.07 0.49
N MET A 209 -3.11 14.17 0.92
CA MET A 209 -3.26 13.35 2.13
C MET A 209 -2.58 13.97 3.35
N MET A 210 -1.68 14.94 3.16
CA MET A 210 -0.84 15.50 4.22
C MET A 210 -0.86 17.02 4.26
N LEU A 211 -1.11 17.55 5.46
CA LEU A 211 -0.80 18.92 5.85
C LEU A 211 0.34 18.90 6.87
N GLY A 212 1.23 19.88 6.83
CA GLY A 212 2.37 19.91 7.76
C GLY A 212 2.78 21.32 8.11
N SER A 213 3.53 21.46 9.21
CA SER A 213 4.13 22.73 9.61
C SER A 213 5.31 23.13 8.72
N VAL A 214 5.92 22.19 8.01
CA VAL A 214 6.97 22.48 7.03
C VAL A 214 6.33 22.80 5.69
N THR A 215 6.62 24.00 5.18
CA THR A 215 6.16 24.45 3.87
C THR A 215 7.06 23.91 2.75
N GLU A 216 6.63 24.03 1.52
CA GLU A 216 7.43 23.78 0.33
C GLU A 216 7.20 24.93 -0.66
N PRO A 217 8.21 25.76 -0.97
CA PRO A 217 9.62 25.67 -0.51
C PRO A 217 9.83 25.99 0.98
N TYR A 218 10.93 25.48 1.57
CA TYR A 218 11.33 25.75 2.93
C TYR A 218 12.77 26.28 3.01
N GLY A 219 12.96 27.36 3.79
CA GLY A 219 14.29 27.92 4.02
C GLY A 219 14.93 28.45 2.75
N THR A 220 16.05 27.85 2.34
CA THR A 220 16.82 28.23 1.14
C THR A 220 16.38 27.49 -0.13
N GLU A 221 15.35 26.69 -0.08
CA GLU A 221 14.80 25.99 -1.25
C GLU A 221 14.25 27.02 -2.26
N VAL A 222 14.68 26.94 -3.52
CA VAL A 222 14.23 27.82 -4.60
C VAL A 222 13.48 26.99 -5.63
N VAL A 223 12.25 27.38 -5.93
CA VAL A 223 11.45 26.68 -6.95
C VAL A 223 12.05 26.91 -8.34
N TRP A 224 12.14 25.84 -9.12
CA TRP A 224 12.58 25.88 -10.51
C TRP A 224 11.73 26.88 -11.33
N ASN A 225 12.43 27.67 -12.16
CA ASN A 225 11.79 28.64 -13.05
C ASN A 225 12.38 28.53 -14.45
N ALA A 226 11.54 28.42 -15.47
CA ALA A 226 11.94 28.27 -16.87
C ALA A 226 12.78 29.45 -17.40
N ALA A 227 12.61 30.65 -16.87
CA ALA A 227 13.34 31.85 -17.28
C ALA A 227 14.72 32.00 -16.61
N THR A 228 15.04 31.18 -15.62
CA THR A 228 16.30 31.24 -14.88
C THR A 228 17.41 30.51 -15.65
N ALA A 229 18.54 31.18 -15.83
CA ALA A 229 19.78 30.54 -16.31
C ALA A 229 20.48 29.86 -15.12
N TYR A 230 20.47 28.53 -15.11
CA TYR A 230 21.11 27.73 -14.08
C TYR A 230 22.56 27.42 -14.46
N THR A 231 23.48 27.68 -13.55
CA THR A 231 24.88 27.31 -13.67
C THR A 231 25.18 26.02 -12.91
N VAL A 232 26.25 25.33 -13.24
CA VAL A 232 26.67 24.06 -12.58
C VAL A 232 26.76 24.26 -11.06
N GLY A 233 26.16 23.34 -10.31
CA GLY A 233 26.09 23.37 -8.85
C GLY A 233 24.92 24.17 -8.27
N MET A 234 24.17 24.96 -9.07
CA MET A 234 22.95 25.61 -8.59
C MET A 234 21.87 24.56 -8.31
N GLN A 235 21.18 24.71 -7.18
CA GLN A 235 20.09 23.85 -6.79
C GLN A 235 18.72 24.55 -6.95
N CYS A 236 17.72 23.73 -7.29
CA CYS A 236 16.32 24.14 -7.28
C CYS A 236 15.44 22.97 -6.84
N ILE A 237 14.20 23.27 -6.48
CA ILE A 237 13.19 22.25 -6.20
C ILE A 237 12.13 22.22 -7.31
N LEU A 238 11.56 21.05 -7.50
CA LEU A 238 10.35 20.89 -8.30
C LEU A 238 9.24 20.37 -7.39
N THR A 239 8.26 21.23 -7.08
CA THR A 239 7.17 20.91 -6.15
C THR A 239 6.28 19.77 -6.64
N ALA A 240 6.21 19.55 -7.97
CA ALA A 240 5.48 18.43 -8.57
C ALA A 240 6.10 17.04 -8.26
N THR A 241 7.40 17.00 -7.93
CA THR A 241 8.11 15.77 -7.60
C THR A 241 8.64 15.74 -6.17
N HIS A 242 8.51 16.85 -5.43
CA HIS A 242 9.01 17.06 -4.07
C HIS A 242 10.51 16.77 -3.91
N LYS A 243 11.30 17.06 -4.96
CA LYS A 243 12.74 16.76 -5.02
C LYS A 243 13.57 18.01 -5.21
N ILE A 244 14.79 17.96 -4.68
CA ILE A 244 15.87 18.92 -4.90
C ILE A 244 16.69 18.39 -6.08
N TYR A 245 16.97 19.27 -7.02
CA TYR A 245 17.78 18.99 -8.19
C TYR A 245 18.99 19.94 -8.20
N GLU A 246 20.15 19.43 -8.64
CA GLU A 246 21.36 20.18 -8.84
C GLU A 246 21.70 20.23 -10.32
N CYS A 247 22.04 21.42 -10.81
CA CYS A 247 22.43 21.64 -12.20
C CYS A 247 23.78 20.97 -12.50
N ALA A 248 23.77 19.98 -13.37
CA ALA A 248 24.95 19.25 -13.83
C ALA A 248 25.66 19.94 -15.00
N ILE A 249 24.89 20.51 -15.91
CA ILE A 249 25.35 21.25 -17.08
C ILE A 249 24.54 22.52 -17.20
N ALA A 250 25.19 23.66 -17.31
CA ALA A 250 24.55 24.97 -17.43
C ALA A 250 23.43 24.95 -18.46
N ASN A 251 22.26 25.43 -18.06
CA ASN A 251 21.05 25.34 -18.89
C ASN A 251 20.02 26.41 -18.52
N THR A 252 19.06 26.61 -19.46
CA THR A 252 17.87 27.44 -19.27
C THR A 252 16.68 26.70 -19.86
N ASN A 253 15.54 26.73 -19.17
CA ASN A 253 14.28 26.10 -19.61
C ASN A 253 14.34 24.57 -19.79
N PHE A 254 15.21 23.85 -19.08
CA PHE A 254 15.20 22.40 -19.02
C PHE A 254 14.55 21.95 -17.71
N ILE A 255 13.38 21.33 -17.78
CA ILE A 255 12.65 20.83 -16.60
C ILE A 255 13.49 19.76 -15.91
N PRO A 256 13.79 19.90 -14.58
CA PRO A 256 14.67 18.97 -13.88
C PRO A 256 14.25 17.51 -13.99
N SER A 257 12.98 17.18 -13.73
CA SER A 257 12.50 15.79 -13.71
C SER A 257 12.64 15.05 -15.03
N SER A 258 12.65 15.74 -16.14
CA SER A 258 12.72 15.16 -17.48
C SER A 258 14.16 15.11 -18.05
N ASN A 259 15.15 15.66 -17.35
CA ASN A 259 16.51 15.84 -17.85
C ASN A 259 17.58 15.31 -16.89
N ILE A 260 17.26 14.21 -16.18
CA ILE A 260 18.15 13.52 -15.23
C ILE A 260 18.80 12.26 -15.80
N THR A 261 18.46 11.86 -17.01
CA THR A 261 18.94 10.65 -17.68
C THR A 261 19.49 10.97 -19.07
N GLY A 262 20.14 9.99 -19.72
CA GLY A 262 20.75 10.13 -21.03
C GLY A 262 22.25 10.35 -21.01
N THR A 263 22.86 10.61 -22.15
CA THR A 263 24.32 10.76 -22.29
C THR A 263 24.89 12.08 -21.71
N SER A 264 24.03 13.08 -21.50
CA SER A 264 24.40 14.40 -20.98
C SER A 264 23.27 14.97 -20.13
N PRO A 265 22.99 14.39 -18.97
CA PRO A 265 21.90 14.86 -18.09
C PRO A 265 22.18 16.29 -17.66
N LYS A 266 21.15 17.14 -17.67
CA LYS A 266 21.27 18.54 -17.25
C LYS A 266 21.17 18.71 -15.74
N TRP A 267 20.59 17.70 -15.06
CA TRP A 267 20.28 17.74 -13.64
C TRP A 267 20.62 16.42 -12.95
N PHE A 268 21.00 16.49 -11.67
CA PHE A 268 21.02 15.34 -10.75
C PHE A 268 19.91 15.49 -9.72
N VAL A 269 19.38 14.38 -9.24
CA VAL A 269 18.53 14.35 -8.05
C VAL A 269 19.44 14.36 -6.81
N VAL A 270 19.25 15.35 -5.94
CA VAL A 270 19.99 15.47 -4.67
C VAL A 270 19.28 14.73 -3.54
N GLY A 271 17.95 14.82 -3.50
CA GLY A 271 17.12 14.20 -2.48
C GLY A 271 15.72 14.80 -2.42
N ALA A 272 14.98 14.47 -1.37
CA ALA A 272 13.66 15.06 -1.11
C ALA A 272 13.78 16.48 -0.54
N THR A 273 12.76 17.31 -0.75
CA THR A 273 12.62 18.62 -0.08
C THR A 273 12.43 18.44 1.44
N ASN A 274 12.70 19.44 2.25
CA ASN A 274 12.64 19.34 3.70
C ASN A 274 11.30 18.83 4.22
N ARG A 275 10.20 19.20 3.58
CA ARG A 275 8.86 18.72 3.91
C ARG A 275 8.69 17.21 3.70
N TRP A 276 9.34 16.65 2.67
CA TRP A 276 9.10 15.28 2.22
C TRP A 276 10.19 14.28 2.62
N ARG A 277 11.26 14.72 3.29
CA ARG A 277 12.33 13.84 3.78
C ARG A 277 11.86 12.72 4.70
N VAL A 278 10.80 12.97 5.47
CA VAL A 278 10.21 11.93 6.35
C VAL A 278 9.55 10.78 5.60
N PHE A 279 9.33 10.94 4.29
CA PHE A 279 8.68 9.96 3.41
C PHE A 279 9.61 9.43 2.31
N ASP A 280 10.85 9.93 2.20
CA ASP A 280 11.84 9.33 1.28
C ASP A 280 12.37 7.99 1.82
N GLU A 281 13.14 7.22 1.04
CA GLU A 281 13.68 5.93 1.48
C GLU A 281 15.07 6.05 2.16
N VAL A 282 15.55 7.26 2.43
CA VAL A 282 16.85 7.52 3.01
C VAL A 282 16.73 7.73 4.52
N TYR A 283 17.14 6.74 5.33
CA TYR A 283 17.04 6.81 6.80
C TYR A 283 17.79 8.01 7.40
N GLY A 284 18.90 8.41 6.81
CA GLY A 284 19.71 9.55 7.26
C GLY A 284 19.17 10.94 6.84
N SER A 285 18.18 10.98 5.97
CA SER A 285 17.47 12.22 5.57
C SER A 285 16.51 12.65 6.66
N THR A 286 16.48 13.93 7.04
CA THR A 286 15.59 14.42 8.11
C THR A 286 14.86 15.67 7.70
N SER A 287 13.56 15.75 8.02
CA SER A 287 12.85 17.02 8.09
C SER A 287 13.27 17.74 9.37
N ASP A 288 13.65 19.00 9.24
CA ASP A 288 14.26 19.80 10.30
C ASP A 288 13.55 21.17 10.39
N ILE A 289 13.03 21.52 11.56
CA ILE A 289 12.34 22.79 11.80
C ILE A 289 12.52 23.24 13.26
N PRO A 290 12.62 24.57 13.55
CA PRO A 290 12.71 25.07 14.92
C PRO A 290 11.48 24.70 15.77
N SER A 291 11.72 24.28 16.99
CA SER A 291 10.78 24.08 18.09
C SER A 291 9.67 23.04 17.91
N VAL A 292 8.91 23.07 16.80
CA VAL A 292 7.72 22.21 16.62
C VAL A 292 7.62 21.70 15.19
N LEU A 293 7.63 20.39 15.02
CA LEU A 293 7.38 19.70 13.75
C LEU A 293 6.03 19.01 13.82
N GLY A 294 5.11 19.35 12.93
CA GLY A 294 3.77 18.81 12.92
C GLY A 294 3.31 18.32 11.56
N PHE A 295 2.52 17.23 11.58
CA PHE A 295 1.86 16.65 10.42
C PHE A 295 0.40 16.35 10.74
N ILE A 296 -0.47 16.57 9.77
CA ILE A 296 -1.84 16.04 9.77
C ILE A 296 -1.92 15.13 8.54
N ILE A 297 -2.23 13.86 8.76
CA ILE A 297 -2.27 12.85 7.71
C ILE A 297 -3.65 12.21 7.69
N THR A 298 -4.26 12.16 6.51
CA THR A 298 -5.50 11.43 6.26
C THR A 298 -5.18 10.30 5.28
N PRO A 299 -4.89 9.09 5.78
CA PRO A 299 -4.36 8.01 4.94
C PRO A 299 -5.42 7.35 4.06
N TYR A 300 -6.71 7.62 4.29
CA TYR A 300 -7.86 6.99 3.64
C TYR A 300 -7.91 5.46 3.79
N VAL A 301 -7.23 4.94 4.80
CA VAL A 301 -7.19 3.52 5.16
C VAL A 301 -7.09 3.39 6.68
N ALA A 302 -7.48 2.23 7.21
CA ALA A 302 -7.31 1.96 8.62
C ALA A 302 -5.82 1.83 8.99
N ALA A 303 -5.46 2.30 10.19
CA ALA A 303 -4.13 2.17 10.76
C ALA A 303 -4.20 1.90 12.26
N ASP A 304 -3.27 1.10 12.76
CA ASP A 304 -3.15 0.83 14.18
C ASP A 304 -1.86 1.33 14.79
N SER A 305 -0.86 1.65 13.97
CA SER A 305 0.49 1.94 14.45
C SER A 305 1.19 3.04 13.68
N LEU A 306 2.00 3.81 14.40
CA LEU A 306 2.86 4.86 13.88
C LEU A 306 4.30 4.61 14.33
N ALA A 307 5.22 4.54 13.38
CA ALA A 307 6.65 4.51 13.66
C ALA A 307 7.27 5.89 13.37
N LEU A 308 8.02 6.38 14.32
CA LEU A 308 8.84 7.57 14.23
C LEU A 308 10.30 7.14 14.36
N LEU A 309 11.14 7.45 13.37
CA LEU A 309 12.51 6.95 13.30
C LEU A 309 13.50 8.08 13.04
N ASN A 310 14.70 7.93 13.56
CA ASN A 310 15.75 8.94 13.54
C ASN A 310 15.25 10.28 14.12
N ILE A 311 14.77 10.21 15.37
CA ILE A 311 14.09 11.29 16.07
C ILE A 311 15.11 12.15 16.82
N LYS A 312 14.88 13.47 16.80
CA LYS A 312 15.41 14.42 17.78
C LYS A 312 14.25 15.30 18.23
N ALA A 313 13.59 14.90 19.31
CA ALA A 313 12.50 15.62 19.95
C ALA A 313 12.43 15.25 21.43
N ASP A 314 11.85 16.13 22.26
CA ASP A 314 11.62 15.85 23.68
C ASP A 314 10.28 15.14 23.90
N THR A 315 9.25 15.52 23.12
CA THR A 315 7.91 14.93 23.21
C THR A 315 7.26 14.75 21.85
N VAL A 316 6.33 13.79 21.78
CA VAL A 316 5.36 13.67 20.69
C VAL A 316 3.96 13.62 21.25
N THR A 317 3.05 14.37 20.63
CA THR A 317 1.61 14.29 20.86
C THR A 317 0.94 13.80 19.59
N VAL A 318 0.10 12.80 19.74
CA VAL A 318 -0.68 12.20 18.64
C VAL A 318 -2.16 12.35 18.98
N VAL A 319 -2.92 12.87 18.02
CA VAL A 319 -4.39 13.00 18.10
C VAL A 319 -5.00 12.33 16.90
N VAL A 320 -5.89 11.36 17.12
CA VAL A 320 -6.70 10.75 16.06
C VAL A 320 -8.09 11.37 16.10
N THR A 321 -8.56 11.80 14.95
CA THR A 321 -9.91 12.34 14.72
C THR A 321 -10.62 11.52 13.66
N ASP A 322 -11.87 11.17 13.90
CA ASP A 322 -12.73 10.49 12.92
C ASP A 322 -13.64 11.51 12.21
N VAL A 323 -14.60 11.03 11.46
CA VAL A 323 -15.54 11.87 10.67
C VAL A 323 -16.09 13.02 11.51
N GLY A 324 -15.88 14.26 11.03
CA GLY A 324 -16.16 15.47 11.81
C GLY A 324 -15.05 15.74 12.86
N PRO A 325 -15.24 16.67 13.79
CA PRO A 325 -14.25 17.03 14.82
C PRO A 325 -14.22 16.05 15.99
N VAL A 326 -14.60 14.79 15.81
CA VAL A 326 -14.66 13.80 16.89
C VAL A 326 -13.27 13.26 17.16
N VAL A 327 -12.67 13.65 18.29
CA VAL A 327 -11.39 13.13 18.76
C VAL A 327 -11.62 11.74 19.37
N THR A 328 -10.99 10.71 18.81
CA THR A 328 -11.07 9.32 19.26
C THR A 328 -9.89 8.90 20.11
N LEU A 329 -8.74 9.55 19.93
CA LEU A 329 -7.52 9.23 20.68
C LEU A 329 -6.67 10.48 20.89
N VAL A 330 -6.10 10.63 22.10
CA VAL A 330 -5.02 11.56 22.41
C VAL A 330 -3.95 10.83 23.21
N LYS A 331 -2.72 10.78 22.69
CA LYS A 331 -1.56 10.21 23.40
C LYS A 331 -0.40 11.20 23.37
N THR A 332 0.31 11.35 24.47
CA THR A 332 1.55 12.13 24.55
C THR A 332 2.65 11.28 25.17
N PHE A 333 3.82 11.27 24.55
CA PHE A 333 4.98 10.49 24.97
C PHE A 333 6.21 11.37 25.12
N VAL A 334 7.08 11.01 26.06
CA VAL A 334 8.42 11.58 26.22
C VAL A 334 9.37 10.79 25.34
N LEU A 335 10.13 11.49 24.49
CA LEU A 335 11.06 10.91 23.52
C LEU A 335 12.53 11.22 23.86
N THR A 336 12.81 11.92 24.95
CA THR A 336 14.18 12.34 25.28
C THR A 336 15.15 11.17 25.33
N GLY A 337 16.17 11.20 24.50
CA GLY A 337 17.18 10.15 24.39
C GLY A 337 16.79 8.94 23.52
N LEU A 338 15.59 8.94 22.93
CA LEU A 338 15.17 7.89 22.00
C LEU A 338 15.45 8.31 20.55
N SER A 339 15.98 7.38 19.76
CA SER A 339 16.20 7.58 18.32
C SER A 339 15.03 7.07 17.47
N ASP A 340 14.33 6.05 17.97
CA ASP A 340 13.23 5.40 17.26
C ASP A 340 12.12 5.04 18.24
N PHE A 341 10.87 5.23 17.85
CA PHE A 341 9.72 5.03 18.74
C PHE A 341 8.49 4.56 17.96
N ILE A 342 7.72 3.65 18.57
CA ILE A 342 6.49 3.10 18.01
C ILE A 342 5.30 3.50 18.87
N ILE A 343 4.24 3.97 18.24
CA ILE A 343 2.96 4.23 18.87
C ILE A 343 1.95 3.24 18.32
N SER A 344 1.40 2.41 19.17
CA SER A 344 0.44 1.35 18.83
C SER A 344 -0.97 1.72 19.27
N ASP A 345 -1.94 0.92 18.84
CA ASP A 345 -3.35 1.04 19.23
C ASP A 345 -3.93 2.42 18.89
N LEU A 346 -3.73 2.84 17.64
CA LEU A 346 -4.26 4.10 17.14
C LEU A 346 -5.76 4.03 16.84
N GLY A 347 -6.28 2.84 16.49
CA GLY A 347 -7.70 2.63 16.22
C GLY A 347 -8.23 3.46 15.04
N MET A 348 -7.38 3.80 14.07
CA MET A 348 -7.78 4.61 12.92
C MET A 348 -8.62 3.80 11.94
N THR A 349 -9.69 4.42 11.46
CA THR A 349 -10.51 3.93 10.33
C THR A 349 -10.06 4.57 9.01
N ALA A 350 -10.66 4.19 7.90
CA ALA A 350 -10.37 4.79 6.59
C ALA A 350 -10.78 6.28 6.48
N THR A 351 -11.60 6.76 7.41
CA THR A 351 -12.07 8.15 7.46
C THR A 351 -11.33 8.99 8.49
N SER A 352 -10.49 8.36 9.32
CA SER A 352 -9.74 9.04 10.36
C SER A 352 -8.59 9.87 9.80
N SER A 353 -8.28 10.96 10.48
CA SER A 353 -7.02 11.71 10.34
C SER A 353 -6.20 11.63 11.62
N ILE A 354 -4.88 11.68 11.47
CA ILE A 354 -3.95 11.70 12.59
C ILE A 354 -3.15 13.01 12.56
N THR A 355 -3.18 13.72 13.70
CA THR A 355 -2.30 14.86 13.95
C THR A 355 -1.12 14.39 14.79
N ILE A 356 0.09 14.62 14.29
CA ILE A 356 1.35 14.26 14.94
C ILE A 356 2.12 15.53 15.20
N GLN A 357 2.52 15.79 16.44
CA GLN A 357 3.24 16.97 16.82
C GLN A 357 4.44 16.63 17.69
N LEU A 358 5.64 16.80 17.13
CA LEU A 358 6.91 16.66 17.86
C LEU A 358 7.38 18.02 18.35
N ARG A 359 7.92 18.07 19.56
CA ARG A 359 8.41 19.30 20.20
C ARG A 359 9.78 19.11 20.81
N VAL A 360 10.55 20.20 20.82
CA VAL A 360 11.81 20.34 21.55
C VAL A 360 11.81 21.66 22.32
N ALA A 361 12.37 21.68 23.52
CA ALA A 361 12.44 22.87 24.34
C ALA A 361 13.40 23.92 23.73
N THR A 362 14.50 23.47 23.12
CA THR A 362 15.49 24.35 22.49
C THR A 362 16.06 23.73 21.21
N GLY A 363 16.28 24.57 20.20
CA GLY A 363 16.87 24.16 18.91
C GLY A 363 15.84 23.60 17.95
N ASN A 364 16.28 22.67 17.11
CA ASN A 364 15.45 22.09 16.03
C ASN A 364 14.95 20.71 16.40
N VAL A 365 13.69 20.47 16.10
CA VAL A 365 13.10 19.13 15.98
C VAL A 365 13.57 18.51 14.69
N ARG A 366 13.92 17.22 14.73
CA ARG A 366 14.25 16.41 13.55
C ARG A 366 13.47 15.13 13.55
N LEU A 367 13.06 14.71 12.37
CA LEU A 367 12.44 13.41 12.13
C LEU A 367 12.96 12.86 10.80
N GLY A 368 13.52 11.65 10.83
CA GLY A 368 14.00 10.98 9.62
C GLY A 368 12.89 10.28 8.88
N LYS A 369 12.13 9.44 9.57
CA LYS A 369 11.03 8.68 8.97
C LYS A 369 9.77 8.77 9.77
N LEU A 370 8.67 8.88 9.06
CA LEU A 370 7.32 8.73 9.58
C LEU A 370 6.66 7.59 8.81
N VAL A 371 6.30 6.52 9.51
CA VAL A 371 5.65 5.36 8.93
C VAL A 371 4.34 5.11 9.66
N LEU A 372 3.24 5.21 8.96
CA LEU A 372 1.90 4.98 9.49
C LEU A 372 1.35 3.68 8.91
N GLY A 373 0.91 2.77 9.76
CA GLY A 373 0.56 1.44 9.29
C GLY A 373 -0.15 0.54 10.28
N SER A 374 -0.37 -0.71 9.84
CA SER A 374 -0.83 -1.78 10.71
C SER A 374 0.31 -2.75 11.02
N LYS A 375 0.40 -3.18 12.27
CA LYS A 375 1.37 -4.18 12.70
C LYS A 375 0.89 -5.58 12.27
N PHE A 376 1.85 -6.36 11.78
CA PHE A 376 1.66 -7.79 11.56
C PHE A 376 2.62 -8.57 12.45
N GLU A 377 2.09 -9.44 13.28
CA GLU A 377 2.87 -10.26 14.19
C GLU A 377 3.36 -11.52 13.50
N LEU A 378 4.68 -11.64 13.34
CA LEU A 378 5.30 -12.82 12.73
C LEU A 378 5.45 -13.98 13.73
N GLY A 379 5.50 -13.68 15.02
CA GLY A 379 5.71 -14.66 16.10
C GLY A 379 6.34 -14.02 17.32
N THR A 380 6.64 -14.82 18.33
CA THR A 380 7.25 -14.36 19.58
C THR A 380 8.76 -14.31 19.45
N THR A 381 9.35 -13.14 19.66
CA THR A 381 10.81 -12.96 19.66
C THR A 381 11.45 -13.67 20.85
N GLN A 382 12.44 -14.53 20.57
CA GLN A 382 13.22 -15.19 21.61
C GLN A 382 14.34 -14.30 22.15
N TYR A 383 14.78 -14.56 23.38
CA TYR A 383 16.01 -13.99 23.89
C TYR A 383 17.22 -14.39 23.04
N GLY A 384 18.22 -13.50 22.95
CA GLY A 384 19.43 -13.75 22.16
C GLY A 384 19.41 -13.05 20.80
N VAL A 385 18.53 -12.06 20.60
CA VAL A 385 18.57 -11.17 19.42
C VAL A 385 19.94 -10.52 19.30
N LYS A 386 20.53 -10.63 18.13
CA LYS A 386 21.83 -9.99 17.81
C LYS A 386 21.56 -8.72 17.01
N THR A 387 22.02 -7.58 17.53
CA THR A 387 21.94 -6.29 16.85
C THR A 387 23.33 -5.74 16.61
N GLY A 388 23.50 -5.00 15.53
CA GLY A 388 24.77 -4.38 15.17
C GLY A 388 24.62 -3.37 14.06
N ILE A 389 25.75 -2.94 13.52
CA ILE A 389 25.79 -2.02 12.38
C ILE A 389 26.66 -2.61 11.26
N ASN A 390 26.36 -2.26 10.03
CA ASN A 390 27.23 -2.38 8.87
C ASN A 390 27.80 -1.00 8.60
N ASP A 391 29.11 -0.83 8.85
CA ASP A 391 29.82 0.43 8.64
C ASP A 391 30.37 0.45 7.20
N TYR A 392 29.92 1.42 6.41
CA TYR A 392 30.35 1.62 5.02
C TYR A 392 31.51 2.60 4.89
N SER A 393 32.16 2.98 5.99
CA SER A 393 33.36 3.87 6.01
C SER A 393 34.54 3.20 5.30
N THR A 394 35.28 3.98 4.53
CA THR A 394 36.47 3.50 3.84
C THR A 394 37.68 3.70 4.74
N LYS A 395 38.46 2.63 4.92
CA LYS A 395 39.74 2.63 5.66
C LYS A 395 40.85 2.24 4.68
N THR A 396 41.75 3.14 4.38
CA THR A 396 42.89 2.90 3.49
C THR A 396 44.20 3.07 4.27
N ILE A 397 45.14 2.15 4.06
CA ILE A 397 46.45 2.20 4.64
C ILE A 397 47.42 2.47 3.50
N ASP A 398 48.24 3.51 3.61
CA ASP A 398 49.27 3.82 2.63
C ASP A 398 50.50 2.92 2.78
N ALA A 399 51.42 3.01 1.83
CA ALA A 399 52.66 2.20 1.83
C ALA A 399 53.57 2.45 3.04
N TRP A 400 53.33 3.52 3.79
CA TRP A 400 54.13 3.96 4.95
C TRP A 400 53.43 3.62 6.28
N GLY A 401 52.30 2.92 6.22
CA GLY A 401 51.49 2.57 7.39
C GLY A 401 50.57 3.69 7.88
N GLY A 402 50.46 4.80 7.16
CA GLY A 402 49.53 5.88 7.45
C GLY A 402 48.07 5.44 7.15
N THR A 403 47.17 5.61 8.12
CA THR A 403 45.77 5.22 7.97
C THR A 403 44.90 6.43 7.68
N THR A 404 44.20 6.41 6.54
CA THR A 404 43.17 7.38 6.19
C THR A 404 41.81 6.77 6.38
N ILE A 405 40.93 7.43 7.16
CA ILE A 405 39.57 7.00 7.42
C ILE A 405 38.61 8.02 6.84
N VAL A 406 37.77 7.58 5.88
CA VAL A 406 36.66 8.37 5.34
C VAL A 406 35.40 7.81 5.95
N LYS A 407 34.86 8.52 6.94
CA LYS A 407 33.60 8.14 7.60
C LYS A 407 32.43 8.29 6.62
N ARG A 408 31.65 7.21 6.45
CA ARG A 408 30.46 7.16 5.63
C ARG A 408 29.24 6.83 6.48
N ARG A 409 28.10 6.59 5.85
CA ARG A 409 26.87 6.13 6.53
C ARG A 409 27.05 4.70 7.04
N TYR A 410 26.18 4.29 7.92
CA TYR A 410 26.05 2.92 8.38
C TYR A 410 24.58 2.48 8.30
N SER A 411 24.34 1.19 8.19
CA SER A 411 22.99 0.61 8.36
C SER A 411 22.95 -0.23 9.63
N LYS A 412 21.77 -0.29 10.27
CA LYS A 412 21.51 -1.24 11.36
C LYS A 412 21.42 -2.65 10.79
N ARG A 413 21.77 -3.66 11.55
CA ARG A 413 21.48 -5.06 11.24
C ARG A 413 20.93 -5.77 12.46
N GLN A 414 20.02 -6.72 12.22
CA GLN A 414 19.43 -7.56 13.25
C GLN A 414 19.39 -9.01 12.79
N ASN A 415 19.66 -9.92 13.73
CA ASN A 415 19.38 -11.34 13.56
C ASN A 415 18.47 -11.77 14.71
N VAL A 416 17.29 -12.26 14.37
CA VAL A 416 16.19 -12.50 15.30
C VAL A 416 15.72 -13.94 15.16
N ASN A 417 15.55 -14.62 16.29
CA ASN A 417 14.91 -15.92 16.36
C ASN A 417 13.47 -15.74 16.88
N LEU A 418 12.53 -16.35 16.20
CA LEU A 418 11.10 -16.31 16.50
C LEU A 418 10.56 -17.69 16.79
N VAL A 419 9.58 -17.77 17.66
CA VAL A 419 8.68 -18.92 17.79
C VAL A 419 7.38 -18.60 17.08
N ILE A 420 6.96 -19.48 16.19
CA ILE A 420 5.74 -19.36 15.37
C ILE A 420 4.83 -20.52 15.72
N ASP A 421 3.55 -20.26 15.98
CA ASP A 421 2.53 -21.30 16.07
C ASP A 421 2.43 -22.02 14.70
N ASN A 422 2.42 -23.35 14.68
CA ASN A 422 2.36 -24.14 13.47
C ASN A 422 1.13 -23.85 12.61
N ALA A 423 0.02 -23.43 13.21
CA ALA A 423 -1.17 -22.98 12.48
C ALA A 423 -0.93 -21.71 11.65
N ARG A 424 0.14 -20.96 11.95
CA ARG A 424 0.48 -19.68 11.28
C ARG A 424 1.72 -19.75 10.39
N VAL A 425 2.39 -20.91 10.30
CA VAL A 425 3.66 -21.04 9.56
C VAL A 425 3.49 -20.64 8.09
N ASP A 426 2.49 -21.18 7.41
CA ASP A 426 2.23 -20.85 6.00
C ASP A 426 1.89 -19.37 5.80
N LEU A 427 1.15 -18.78 6.74
CA LEU A 427 0.82 -17.38 6.73
C LEU A 427 2.08 -16.50 6.85
N VAL A 428 2.95 -16.82 7.81
CA VAL A 428 4.22 -16.10 8.03
C VAL A 428 5.13 -16.26 6.81
N TYR A 429 5.27 -17.49 6.27
CA TYR A 429 6.05 -17.75 5.07
C TYR A 429 5.57 -16.93 3.89
N ASN A 430 4.26 -16.97 3.59
CA ASN A 430 3.68 -16.26 2.46
C ASN A 430 3.80 -14.73 2.62
N THR A 431 3.63 -14.24 3.86
CA THR A 431 3.81 -12.81 4.17
C THR A 431 5.25 -12.38 3.92
N LEU A 432 6.24 -13.10 4.43
CA LEU A 432 7.64 -12.80 4.20
C LEU A 432 7.99 -12.88 2.70
N ALA A 433 7.51 -13.90 1.99
CA ALA A 433 7.73 -14.04 0.56
C ALA A 433 7.13 -12.89 -0.25
N ALA A 434 5.96 -12.38 0.15
CA ALA A 434 5.31 -11.24 -0.49
C ALA A 434 6.10 -9.93 -0.32
N TYR A 435 6.74 -9.76 0.85
CA TYR A 435 7.50 -8.55 1.19
C TYR A 435 9.00 -8.64 0.93
N ARG A 436 9.46 -9.61 0.12
CA ARG A 436 10.87 -9.67 -0.27
C ARG A 436 11.33 -8.38 -0.93
N SER A 437 12.52 -7.91 -0.58
CA SER A 437 13.14 -6.68 -1.09
C SER A 437 12.30 -5.40 -0.85
N THR A 438 11.41 -5.43 0.13
CA THR A 438 10.56 -4.31 0.46
C THR A 438 11.00 -3.70 1.79
N PRO A 439 11.30 -2.39 1.84
CA PRO A 439 11.62 -1.72 3.10
C PRO A 439 10.39 -1.67 4.03
N LEU A 440 10.56 -2.17 5.25
CA LEU A 440 9.54 -2.22 6.30
C LEU A 440 10.11 -1.72 7.63
N VAL A 441 9.25 -1.43 8.59
CA VAL A 441 9.67 -1.25 9.98
C VAL A 441 9.62 -2.59 10.68
N TRP A 442 10.77 -3.04 11.18
CA TRP A 442 10.94 -4.26 11.92
C TRP A 442 11.05 -3.95 13.40
N ILE A 443 10.23 -4.61 14.22
CA ILE A 443 10.12 -4.34 15.65
C ILE A 443 10.43 -5.63 16.39
N GLY A 444 11.63 -5.69 16.98
CA GLY A 444 12.05 -6.86 17.78
C GLY A 444 11.50 -6.84 19.20
N ALA A 445 11.23 -5.65 19.74
CA ALA A 445 10.53 -5.45 21.00
C ALA A 445 9.90 -4.06 21.01
N ASP A 446 8.65 -3.94 21.47
CA ASP A 446 7.92 -2.68 21.52
C ASP A 446 8.58 -1.72 22.52
N ASN A 447 9.21 -0.66 22.00
CA ASN A 447 9.80 0.47 22.75
C ASN A 447 10.72 0.11 23.94
N LEU A 448 11.08 -1.16 24.11
CA LEU A 448 12.00 -1.58 25.17
C LEU A 448 13.43 -1.16 24.83
N TYR A 449 13.81 -1.34 23.58
CA TYR A 449 15.13 -0.94 23.05
C TYR A 449 14.97 -0.32 21.66
N SER A 450 15.31 0.96 21.50
CA SER A 450 15.25 1.65 20.19
C SER A 450 16.13 1.00 19.10
N MET A 451 17.21 0.30 19.52
CA MET A 451 18.07 -0.46 18.59
C MET A 451 17.34 -1.67 17.98
N MET A 452 16.25 -2.15 18.58
CA MET A 452 15.44 -3.26 18.06
C MET A 452 14.31 -2.78 17.16
N ILE A 453 14.23 -1.49 16.89
CA ILE A 453 13.36 -0.90 15.87
C ILE A 453 14.22 -0.54 14.67
N GLN A 454 13.90 -1.08 13.50
CA GLN A 454 14.72 -0.95 12.32
C GLN A 454 13.88 -0.73 11.06
N TYR A 455 14.25 0.24 10.25
CA TYR A 455 13.70 0.47 8.92
C TYR A 455 14.60 -0.16 7.87
N GLY A 456 14.11 -1.16 7.18
CA GLY A 456 14.90 -1.90 6.21
C GLY A 456 14.16 -3.12 5.66
N TYR A 457 14.89 -4.01 5.04
CA TYR A 457 14.39 -5.25 4.45
C TYR A 457 15.08 -6.46 5.10
N TYR A 458 14.42 -7.61 5.06
CA TYR A 458 15.09 -8.85 5.43
C TYR A 458 15.98 -9.35 4.28
N GLN A 459 17.14 -9.91 4.61
CA GLN A 459 18.04 -10.54 3.65
C GLN A 459 17.70 -12.00 3.43
N SER A 460 17.41 -12.70 4.52
CA SER A 460 17.07 -14.10 4.51
C SER A 460 16.13 -14.44 5.67
N PHE A 461 15.32 -15.46 5.49
CA PHE A 461 14.61 -16.12 6.58
C PHE A 461 14.64 -17.63 6.37
N GLU A 462 14.59 -18.35 7.47
CA GLU A 462 14.52 -19.81 7.49
C GLU A 462 13.50 -20.23 8.55
N ILE A 463 12.56 -21.08 8.17
CA ILE A 463 11.55 -21.64 9.09
C ILE A 463 11.86 -23.11 9.27
N ASP A 464 12.05 -23.52 10.51
CA ASP A 464 12.35 -24.87 10.92
C ASP A 464 11.14 -25.44 11.69
N VAL A 465 10.49 -26.45 11.09
CA VAL A 465 9.31 -27.12 11.66
C VAL A 465 9.79 -28.31 12.48
N GLN A 466 10.16 -28.07 13.74
CA GLN A 466 10.74 -29.11 14.61
C GLN A 466 9.74 -29.75 15.55
N TYR A 467 8.69 -29.04 15.96
CA TYR A 467 7.76 -29.50 16.98
C TYR A 467 6.32 -29.49 16.48
N TYR A 468 5.47 -30.24 17.17
CA TYR A 468 4.07 -30.42 16.74
C TYR A 468 3.21 -29.13 16.84
N LEU A 469 3.52 -28.25 17.79
CA LEU A 469 2.75 -27.03 18.02
C LEU A 469 3.48 -25.75 17.62
N GLU A 470 4.80 -25.77 17.57
CA GLU A 470 5.64 -24.59 17.39
C GLU A 470 6.74 -24.85 16.36
N SER A 471 7.04 -23.84 15.58
CA SER A 471 8.15 -23.79 14.64
C SER A 471 9.08 -22.64 14.98
N TYR A 472 10.33 -22.77 14.60
CA TYR A 472 11.32 -21.70 14.77
C TYR A 472 11.56 -20.97 13.45
N CYS A 473 11.72 -19.66 13.51
CA CYS A 473 12.11 -18.86 12.36
C CYS A 473 13.31 -18.00 12.71
N THR A 474 14.35 -18.13 11.92
CA THR A 474 15.50 -17.20 11.95
C THR A 474 15.32 -16.16 10.86
N LEU A 475 15.46 -14.88 11.22
CA LEU A 475 15.24 -13.75 10.32
C LEU A 475 16.42 -12.80 10.41
N GLU A 476 17.09 -12.57 9.29
CA GLU A 476 18.17 -11.60 9.14
C GLU A 476 17.67 -10.33 8.48
N ILE A 477 17.84 -9.18 9.16
CA ILE A 477 17.32 -7.89 8.73
C ILE A 477 18.47 -6.91 8.54
N THR A 478 18.46 -6.19 7.41
CA THR A 478 19.40 -5.10 7.12
C THR A 478 18.61 -3.80 6.97
N GLY A 479 19.04 -2.77 7.71
CA GLY A 479 18.49 -1.44 7.66
C GLY A 479 18.92 -0.66 6.42
N LEU A 480 18.12 0.31 6.04
CA LEU A 480 18.52 1.34 5.08
C LEU A 480 19.44 2.38 5.73
N THR A 481 20.20 3.13 4.91
CA THR A 481 21.19 4.13 5.34
C THR A 481 20.67 5.56 5.24
#